data_7f38ecc1f0ff0d962ef945b14369ecd2
#
_entry.id   7f38ecc1f0ff0d962ef945b14369ecd2
#
_cell.length_a   1.000
_cell.length_b   1.000
_cell.length_c   1.000
_cell.angle_alpha   90.00
_cell.angle_beta   90.00
_cell.angle_gamma   90.00
#
_symmetry.space_group_name_H-M   'P 1'
#
loop_
_entity.id
_entity.type
_entity.pdbx_description
1 polymer ?
#
loop_
_entity_poly.entity_id
_entity_poly.type
_entity_poly.pdbx_seq_one_letter_code
_entity_poly.pdbx_strand_id
1 'polypeptide(L)'
;MLDGRARWGGALVCALGLALCVVRPGLPRAQEWSGNEGSTTSGPTVDQYMKEAGPDAKFVQYGSLKIDGKSVNCGKRPTVMNSNFDSWGGAFPGFLILNTKKIEGLSTQVKLYIYSHECGHQFVGADETQADLFAIRRGVKWGWLDAQGMQDICTFISKLKGDAVHPPGPERCETMRKYYQRLVGAPAQQNVAAPSSLPQAQTLGPAQ
;
A
#
# COMPACT_ATOMS: atom_id res chain seq x y z
N MET A 1 -23.02 58.23 0.65
CA MET A 1 -24.49 58.18 0.49
C MET A 1 -24.79 57.08 -0.52
N LEU A 2 -25.53 56.04 -0.02
CA LEU A 2 -26.41 55.09 -0.74
C LEU A 2 -25.74 54.14 -1.73
N ASP A 3 -25.47 52.90 -1.33
CA ASP A 3 -26.35 51.73 -1.28
C ASP A 3 -26.75 51.20 -2.67
N GLY A 4 -26.29 50.05 -3.08
CA GLY A 4 -26.59 49.36 -4.31
C GLY A 4 -26.40 47.85 -4.18
N ARG A 5 -27.35 47.15 -3.52
CA ARG A 5 -27.41 45.68 -3.43
C ARG A 5 -27.77 45.08 -4.80
N ALA A 6 -26.91 44.32 -5.41
CA ALA A 6 -27.24 43.46 -6.54
C ALA A 6 -27.74 42.09 -6.03
N ARG A 7 -29.03 41.83 -6.22
CA ARG A 7 -29.72 40.53 -5.96
C ARG A 7 -29.46 39.63 -7.17
N TRP A 8 -28.86 38.47 -6.91
CA TRP A 8 -28.79 37.41 -7.89
C TRP A 8 -30.06 36.55 -7.79
N GLY A 9 -30.93 36.71 -8.77
CA GLY A 9 -32.08 35.83 -8.97
C GLY A 9 -31.68 34.63 -9.83
N GLY A 10 -31.47 33.49 -9.25
CA GLY A 10 -31.31 32.24 -9.97
C GLY A 10 -32.70 31.70 -10.38
N ALA A 11 -32.98 31.66 -11.66
CA ALA A 11 -34.17 30.99 -12.19
C ALA A 11 -34.00 29.47 -12.13
N LEU A 12 -34.83 28.82 -11.32
CA LEU A 12 -34.97 27.36 -11.27
C LEU A 12 -35.85 26.94 -12.46
N VAL A 13 -35.26 26.31 -13.47
CA VAL A 13 -36.02 25.58 -14.50
C VAL A 13 -36.15 24.14 -14.06
N CYS A 14 -37.28 23.80 -13.44
CA CYS A 14 -37.70 22.42 -13.24
C CYS A 14 -38.23 21.84 -14.55
N ALA A 15 -37.40 21.05 -15.26
CA ALA A 15 -37.88 20.11 -16.26
C ALA A 15 -38.24 18.79 -15.56
N LEU A 16 -39.52 18.44 -15.58
CA LEU A 16 -40.05 17.15 -15.10
C LEU A 16 -39.52 16.03 -16.00
N GLY A 17 -38.49 15.35 -15.53
CA GLY A 17 -38.07 14.06 -16.04
C GLY A 17 -37.74 13.21 -14.82
N LEU A 18 -38.54 12.19 -14.54
CA LEU A 18 -38.32 11.17 -13.53
C LEU A 18 -37.09 10.34 -13.91
N ALA A 19 -35.90 10.90 -13.73
CA ALA A 19 -34.65 10.14 -13.65
C ALA A 19 -34.44 9.77 -12.19
N LEU A 20 -34.66 8.51 -11.85
CA LEU A 20 -34.20 7.89 -10.62
C LEU A 20 -32.68 8.05 -10.60
N CYS A 21 -32.18 9.12 -9.99
CA CYS A 21 -30.79 9.21 -9.58
C CYS A 21 -30.55 8.14 -8.52
N VAL A 22 -30.15 6.94 -8.93
CA VAL A 22 -29.54 5.97 -8.05
C VAL A 22 -28.19 6.55 -7.67
N VAL A 23 -28.17 7.28 -6.56
CA VAL A 23 -26.93 7.66 -5.89
C VAL A 23 -26.32 6.34 -5.43
N ARG A 24 -25.40 5.80 -6.22
CA ARG A 24 -24.53 4.72 -5.75
C ARG A 24 -23.68 5.31 -4.64
N PRO A 25 -23.79 4.84 -3.38
CA PRO A 25 -22.81 5.22 -2.38
C PRO A 25 -21.44 4.81 -2.95
N GLY A 26 -20.55 5.80 -3.11
CA GLY A 26 -19.18 5.52 -3.54
C GLY A 26 -18.57 4.55 -2.53
N LEU A 27 -17.85 3.53 -3.02
CA LEU A 27 -17.08 2.65 -2.15
C LEU A 27 -16.15 3.51 -1.31
N PRO A 28 -16.03 3.28 0.00
CA PRO A 28 -15.10 4.01 0.84
C PRO A 28 -13.69 3.90 0.26
N ARG A 29 -13.00 5.03 0.14
CA ARG A 29 -11.61 5.06 -0.32
C ARG A 29 -10.75 4.35 0.71
N ALA A 30 -9.96 3.39 0.27
CA ALA A 30 -9.04 2.64 1.13
C ALA A 30 -7.98 3.51 1.83
N GLN A 31 -7.81 4.75 1.39
CA GLN A 31 -6.81 5.68 1.88
C GLN A 31 -7.29 6.67 2.94
N GLU A 32 -8.58 6.65 3.31
CA GLU A 32 -9.09 7.51 4.40
C GLU A 32 -8.84 6.95 5.81
N TRP A 33 -8.04 5.87 5.91
CA TRP A 33 -7.66 5.37 7.22
C TRP A 33 -6.56 6.27 7.81
N SER A 34 -6.95 7.41 8.36
CA SER A 34 -6.10 8.20 9.24
C SER A 34 -6.03 7.50 10.59
N GLY A 35 -4.92 6.84 10.86
CA GLY A 35 -4.61 6.27 12.16
C GLY A 35 -4.50 7.36 13.22
N ASN A 36 -5.64 7.92 13.64
CA ASN A 36 -5.73 8.72 14.84
C ASN A 36 -5.91 7.74 16.00
N GLU A 37 -4.89 7.59 16.81
CA GLU A 37 -4.95 6.79 18.03
C GLU A 37 -6.11 7.32 18.90
N GLY A 38 -7.23 6.62 18.89
CA GLY A 38 -8.42 6.94 19.69
C GLY A 38 -9.77 6.88 18.99
N SER A 39 -9.83 6.77 17.65
CA SER A 39 -11.09 6.58 16.94
C SER A 39 -11.26 5.13 16.52
N THR A 40 -12.26 4.46 17.07
CA THR A 40 -12.69 3.09 16.71
C THR A 40 -13.43 3.04 15.36
N THR A 41 -13.02 3.81 14.37
CA THR A 41 -13.48 3.62 13.00
C THR A 41 -12.63 2.53 12.35
N SER A 42 -12.90 1.29 12.72
CA SER A 42 -12.46 0.15 11.95
C SER A 42 -13.07 0.30 10.55
N GLY A 43 -12.24 0.30 9.51
CA GLY A 43 -12.72 0.20 8.13
C GLY A 43 -13.59 -1.06 7.94
N PRO A 44 -14.17 -1.26 6.75
CA PRO A 44 -15.00 -2.42 6.48
C PRO A 44 -14.21 -3.71 6.70
N THR A 45 -14.87 -4.74 7.16
CA THR A 45 -14.32 -6.11 7.07
C THR A 45 -14.21 -6.52 5.60
N VAL A 46 -13.38 -7.52 5.30
CA VAL A 46 -13.25 -8.03 3.92
C VAL A 46 -14.61 -8.50 3.36
N ASP A 47 -15.46 -9.11 4.19
CA ASP A 47 -16.79 -9.57 3.76
C ASP A 47 -17.73 -8.41 3.45
N GLN A 48 -17.70 -7.35 4.26
CA GLN A 48 -18.45 -6.12 3.97
C GLN A 48 -17.98 -5.49 2.67
N TYR A 49 -16.66 -5.35 2.49
CA TYR A 49 -16.09 -4.83 1.26
C TYR A 49 -16.47 -5.67 0.03
N MET A 50 -16.36 -7.00 0.10
CA MET A 50 -16.73 -7.91 -1.00
C MET A 50 -18.20 -7.77 -1.39
N LYS A 51 -19.10 -7.63 -0.41
CA LYS A 51 -20.52 -7.42 -0.65
C LYS A 51 -20.80 -6.10 -1.39
N GLU A 52 -20.11 -5.02 -1.03
CA GLU A 52 -20.26 -3.69 -1.64
C GLU A 52 -19.59 -3.62 -3.02
N ALA A 53 -18.42 -4.23 -3.17
CA ALA A 53 -17.66 -4.23 -4.41
C ALA A 53 -18.33 -5.03 -5.54
N GLY A 54 -19.21 -5.96 -5.18
CA GLY A 54 -20.00 -6.73 -6.14
C GLY A 54 -19.21 -7.84 -6.85
N PRO A 55 -19.75 -8.39 -7.96
CA PRO A 55 -19.26 -9.62 -8.59
C PRO A 55 -17.90 -9.50 -9.26
N ASP A 56 -17.43 -8.28 -9.53
CA ASP A 56 -16.12 -8.04 -10.14
C ASP A 56 -14.96 -8.15 -9.13
N ALA A 57 -15.27 -8.14 -7.84
CA ALA A 57 -14.29 -8.34 -6.79
C ALA A 57 -14.06 -9.84 -6.56
N LYS A 58 -12.78 -10.24 -6.51
CA LYS A 58 -12.36 -11.62 -6.25
C LYS A 58 -11.52 -11.69 -5.00
N PHE A 59 -11.94 -12.50 -4.04
CA PHE A 59 -11.16 -12.79 -2.85
C PHE A 59 -10.00 -13.74 -3.19
N VAL A 60 -8.80 -13.39 -2.75
CA VAL A 60 -7.60 -14.23 -2.87
C VAL A 60 -7.04 -14.45 -1.47
N GLN A 61 -7.02 -15.71 -1.06
CA GLN A 61 -6.48 -16.14 0.22
C GLN A 61 -5.00 -15.73 0.36
N TYR A 62 -4.57 -15.38 1.56
CA TYR A 62 -3.16 -15.08 1.83
C TYR A 62 -2.24 -16.22 1.34
N GLY A 63 -1.09 -15.85 0.79
CA GLY A 63 -0.12 -16.80 0.24
C GLY A 63 -0.45 -17.40 -1.12
N SER A 64 -1.69 -17.21 -1.63
CA SER A 64 -2.10 -17.74 -2.94
C SER A 64 -1.89 -16.77 -4.10
N LEU A 65 -1.70 -15.48 -3.82
CA LEU A 65 -1.53 -14.47 -4.85
C LEU A 65 -0.17 -14.60 -5.54
N LYS A 66 -0.21 -14.56 -6.88
CA LYS A 66 0.98 -14.42 -7.72
C LYS A 66 0.84 -13.15 -8.57
N ILE A 67 1.90 -12.37 -8.63
CA ILE A 67 2.04 -11.22 -9.52
C ILE A 67 3.11 -11.56 -10.55
N ASP A 68 2.73 -11.69 -11.81
CA ASP A 68 3.61 -12.11 -12.91
C ASP A 68 4.48 -13.34 -12.55
N GLY A 69 3.84 -14.37 -11.97
CA GLY A 69 4.47 -15.61 -11.57
C GLY A 69 5.19 -15.57 -10.21
N LYS A 70 5.43 -14.41 -9.62
CA LYS A 70 6.09 -14.27 -8.31
C LYS A 70 5.06 -14.35 -7.19
N SER A 71 5.24 -15.28 -6.25
CA SER A 71 4.39 -15.40 -5.07
C SER A 71 4.58 -14.21 -4.14
N VAL A 72 3.47 -13.63 -3.69
CA VAL A 72 3.45 -12.51 -2.75
C VAL A 72 2.54 -12.81 -1.57
N ASN A 73 2.84 -12.24 -0.42
CA ASN A 73 1.97 -12.34 0.75
C ASN A 73 2.12 -11.09 1.63
N CYS A 74 1.14 -10.81 2.47
CA CYS A 74 1.20 -9.78 3.50
C CYS A 74 0.85 -10.40 4.87
N GLY A 75 1.69 -11.30 5.34
CA GLY A 75 1.38 -12.14 6.49
C GLY A 75 0.14 -13.00 6.23
N LYS A 76 -0.83 -12.97 7.14
CA LYS A 76 -2.09 -13.72 7.00
C LYS A 76 -3.23 -12.88 6.39
N ARG A 77 -2.92 -11.74 5.77
CA ARG A 77 -3.92 -10.83 5.19
C ARG A 77 -4.27 -11.27 3.77
N PRO A 78 -5.57 -11.46 3.45
CA PRO A 78 -6.02 -11.74 2.09
C PRO A 78 -5.89 -10.49 1.21
N THR A 79 -6.02 -10.69 -0.09
CA THR A 79 -6.07 -9.63 -1.08
C THR A 79 -7.37 -9.72 -1.86
N VAL A 80 -8.05 -8.60 -2.06
CA VAL A 80 -9.19 -8.51 -2.97
C VAL A 80 -8.72 -7.95 -4.30
N MET A 81 -8.93 -8.69 -5.38
CA MET A 81 -8.70 -8.23 -6.74
C MET A 81 -9.99 -7.57 -7.23
N ASN A 82 -9.97 -6.25 -7.48
CA ASN A 82 -11.16 -5.50 -7.89
C ASN A 82 -10.84 -4.55 -9.04
N SER A 83 -11.35 -4.86 -10.23
CA SER A 83 -11.12 -4.05 -11.45
C SER A 83 -11.81 -2.68 -11.42
N ASN A 84 -12.77 -2.49 -10.53
CA ASN A 84 -13.53 -1.24 -10.38
C ASN A 84 -13.03 -0.36 -9.22
N PHE A 85 -11.96 -0.78 -8.53
CA PHE A 85 -11.37 0.03 -7.47
C PHE A 85 -10.79 1.34 -8.05
N ASP A 86 -10.94 2.45 -7.38
CA ASP A 86 -10.60 3.78 -7.92
C ASP A 86 -9.10 4.11 -7.90
N SER A 87 -8.26 3.31 -7.21
CA SER A 87 -6.79 3.42 -7.20
C SER A 87 -6.12 2.18 -7.80
N TRP A 88 -4.79 2.15 -7.89
CA TRP A 88 -4.01 0.97 -8.30
C TRP A 88 -4.03 -0.13 -7.24
N GLY A 89 -3.98 0.27 -5.98
CA GLY A 89 -4.07 -0.57 -4.81
C GLY A 89 -4.73 0.18 -3.66
N GLY A 90 -4.94 -0.51 -2.55
CA GLY A 90 -5.46 0.06 -1.34
C GLY A 90 -5.31 -0.92 -0.16
N ALA A 91 -5.32 -0.38 1.05
CA ALA A 91 -5.25 -1.13 2.28
C ALA A 91 -6.38 -0.75 3.23
N PHE A 92 -7.08 -1.76 3.72
CA PHE A 92 -7.92 -1.64 4.90
C PHE A 92 -7.33 -2.47 6.04
N PRO A 93 -7.66 -2.19 7.30
CA PRO A 93 -7.22 -3.04 8.39
C PRO A 93 -7.56 -4.51 8.13
N GLY A 94 -6.53 -5.35 7.98
CA GLY A 94 -6.68 -6.80 7.81
C GLY A 94 -6.73 -7.32 6.38
N PHE A 95 -6.85 -6.51 5.34
CA PHE A 95 -6.80 -6.96 3.95
C PHE A 95 -6.26 -5.89 2.99
N LEU A 96 -5.91 -6.32 1.78
CA LEU A 96 -5.43 -5.46 0.70
C LEU A 96 -6.39 -5.50 -0.48
N ILE A 97 -6.31 -4.47 -1.31
CA ILE A 97 -7.02 -4.41 -2.60
C ILE A 97 -6.00 -4.16 -3.70
N LEU A 98 -6.17 -4.83 -4.84
CA LEU A 98 -5.45 -4.51 -6.08
C LEU A 98 -6.44 -4.32 -7.22
N ASN A 99 -6.27 -3.24 -7.97
CA ASN A 99 -7.05 -3.03 -9.19
C ASN A 99 -6.39 -3.74 -10.37
N THR A 100 -6.94 -4.87 -10.78
CA THR A 100 -6.40 -5.71 -11.86
C THR A 100 -6.27 -4.96 -13.17
N LYS A 101 -7.22 -4.10 -13.50
CA LYS A 101 -7.24 -3.33 -14.74
C LYS A 101 -6.20 -2.21 -14.74
N LYS A 102 -6.06 -1.48 -13.62
CA LYS A 102 -5.10 -0.36 -13.52
C LYS A 102 -3.65 -0.83 -13.47
N ILE A 103 -3.38 -2.00 -12.88
CA ILE A 103 -2.02 -2.55 -12.84
C ILE A 103 -1.65 -3.33 -14.11
N GLU A 104 -2.62 -3.61 -14.99
CA GLU A 104 -2.34 -4.24 -16.28
C GLU A 104 -1.38 -3.38 -17.09
N GLY A 105 -0.39 -4.00 -17.75
CA GLY A 105 0.62 -3.29 -18.55
C GLY A 105 1.73 -2.58 -17.75
N LEU A 106 1.67 -2.53 -16.42
CA LEU A 106 2.79 -2.06 -15.60
C LEU A 106 3.89 -3.12 -15.56
N SER A 107 5.16 -2.69 -15.35
CA SER A 107 6.25 -3.65 -15.14
C SER A 107 6.03 -4.46 -13.87
N THR A 108 6.60 -5.66 -13.82
CA THR A 108 6.51 -6.55 -12.66
C THR A 108 6.96 -5.86 -11.39
N GLN A 109 8.04 -5.07 -11.45
CA GLN A 109 8.57 -4.35 -10.31
C GLN A 109 7.61 -3.28 -9.79
N VAL A 110 6.93 -2.56 -10.68
CA VAL A 110 5.91 -1.57 -10.29
C VAL A 110 4.69 -2.26 -9.65
N LYS A 111 4.21 -3.37 -10.20
CA LYS A 111 3.13 -4.17 -9.59
C LYS A 111 3.49 -4.67 -8.20
N LEU A 112 4.72 -5.20 -8.04
CA LEU A 112 5.22 -5.68 -6.75
C LEU A 112 5.44 -4.55 -5.76
N TYR A 113 5.85 -3.38 -6.24
CA TYR A 113 5.93 -2.17 -5.42
C TYR A 113 4.55 -1.75 -4.91
N ILE A 114 3.54 -1.62 -5.77
CA ILE A 114 2.17 -1.28 -5.37
C ILE A 114 1.67 -2.25 -4.30
N TYR A 115 1.76 -3.56 -4.54
CA TYR A 115 1.36 -4.56 -3.56
C TYR A 115 2.11 -4.42 -2.23
N SER A 116 3.42 -4.17 -2.29
CA SER A 116 4.26 -4.07 -1.09
C SER A 116 4.03 -2.78 -0.32
N HIS A 117 3.69 -1.68 -1.02
CA HIS A 117 3.28 -0.41 -0.43
C HIS A 117 1.97 -0.56 0.36
N GLU A 118 0.94 -1.15 -0.26
CA GLU A 118 -0.33 -1.45 0.43
C GLU A 118 -0.12 -2.41 1.61
N CYS A 119 0.78 -3.38 1.46
CA CYS A 119 1.18 -4.23 2.58
C CYS A 119 1.87 -3.41 3.68
N GLY A 120 2.65 -2.40 3.33
CA GLY A 120 3.30 -1.49 4.27
C GLY A 120 2.30 -0.84 5.21
N HIS A 121 1.19 -0.33 4.70
CA HIS A 121 0.13 0.28 5.50
C HIS A 121 -0.44 -0.62 6.60
N GLN A 122 -0.35 -1.94 6.44
CA GLN A 122 -0.74 -2.88 7.50
C GLN A 122 0.18 -2.85 8.74
N PHE A 123 1.35 -2.20 8.64
CA PHE A 123 2.37 -2.17 9.69
C PHE A 123 2.74 -0.75 10.12
N VAL A 124 2.60 0.23 9.23
CA VAL A 124 3.01 1.61 9.47
C VAL A 124 1.83 2.60 9.48
N GLY A 125 0.60 2.10 9.34
CA GLY A 125 -0.59 2.93 9.27
C GLY A 125 -0.63 3.79 8.02
N ALA A 126 -1.10 5.03 8.15
CA ALA A 126 -1.30 5.96 7.03
C ALA A 126 -0.03 6.72 6.61
N ASP A 127 1.14 6.36 7.12
CA ASP A 127 2.40 7.02 6.75
C ASP A 127 2.87 6.53 5.37
N GLU A 128 2.62 7.34 4.36
CA GLU A 128 2.96 7.07 2.95
C GLU A 128 4.47 6.89 2.74
N THR A 129 5.28 7.71 3.41
CA THR A 129 6.74 7.61 3.31
C THR A 129 7.23 6.28 3.88
N GLN A 130 6.73 5.87 5.03
CA GLN A 130 7.10 4.59 5.64
C GLN A 130 6.58 3.39 4.83
N ALA A 131 5.39 3.50 4.21
CA ALA A 131 4.87 2.48 3.31
C ALA A 131 5.75 2.31 2.05
N ASP A 132 6.22 3.42 1.48
CA ASP A 132 7.20 3.40 0.39
C ASP A 132 8.51 2.72 0.80
N LEU A 133 9.09 3.13 1.93
CA LEU A 133 10.35 2.55 2.43
C LEU A 133 10.19 1.06 2.78
N PHE A 134 9.02 0.68 3.30
CA PHE A 134 8.69 -0.73 3.52
C PHE A 134 8.72 -1.52 2.21
N ALA A 135 8.10 -0.99 1.13
CA ALA A 135 8.08 -1.64 -0.17
C ALA A 135 9.49 -1.80 -0.76
N ILE A 136 10.32 -0.76 -0.70
CA ILE A 136 11.71 -0.80 -1.20
C ILE A 136 12.54 -1.81 -0.41
N ARG A 137 12.49 -1.76 0.94
CA ARG A 137 13.19 -2.74 1.78
C ARG A 137 12.79 -4.17 1.47
N ARG A 138 11.49 -4.40 1.29
CA ARG A 138 10.96 -5.72 0.93
C ARG A 138 11.48 -6.17 -0.42
N GLY A 139 11.50 -5.28 -1.40
CA GLY A 139 11.99 -5.58 -2.75
C GLY A 139 13.44 -6.00 -2.79
N VAL A 140 14.31 -5.27 -2.09
CA VAL A 140 15.72 -5.62 -1.96
C VAL A 140 15.89 -6.95 -1.21
N LYS A 141 15.22 -7.09 -0.05
CA LYS A 141 15.31 -8.31 0.78
C LYS A 141 14.85 -9.58 0.03
N TRP A 142 13.85 -9.48 -0.82
CA TRP A 142 13.28 -10.63 -1.55
C TRP A 142 13.83 -10.77 -2.98
N GLY A 143 14.78 -9.91 -3.34
CA GLY A 143 15.52 -10.01 -4.61
C GLY A 143 14.69 -9.72 -5.86
N TRP A 144 13.55 -9.03 -5.73
CA TRP A 144 12.78 -8.63 -6.90
C TRP A 144 13.02 -7.18 -7.33
N LEU A 145 13.69 -6.37 -6.49
CA LEU A 145 14.01 -4.98 -6.79
C LEU A 145 15.50 -4.83 -7.06
N ASP A 146 15.82 -4.48 -8.28
CA ASP A 146 17.15 -4.09 -8.76
C ASP A 146 17.17 -2.61 -9.17
N ALA A 147 18.29 -2.15 -9.73
CA ALA A 147 18.46 -0.77 -10.17
C ALA A 147 17.46 -0.37 -11.29
N GLN A 148 17.18 -1.28 -12.22
CA GLN A 148 16.20 -1.03 -13.27
C GLN A 148 14.78 -0.96 -12.70
N GLY A 149 14.42 -1.86 -11.81
CA GLY A 149 13.13 -1.85 -11.11
C GLY A 149 12.94 -0.58 -10.29
N MET A 150 14.00 -0.06 -9.64
CA MET A 150 13.94 1.23 -8.95
C MET A 150 13.68 2.39 -9.92
N GLN A 151 14.27 2.34 -11.11
CA GLN A 151 14.03 3.34 -12.15
C GLN A 151 12.58 3.27 -12.67
N ASP A 152 12.05 2.07 -12.89
CA ASP A 152 10.67 1.84 -13.33
C ASP A 152 9.67 2.39 -12.30
N ILE A 153 9.88 2.09 -11.02
CA ILE A 153 9.07 2.62 -9.90
C ILE A 153 9.12 4.14 -9.89
N CYS A 154 10.30 4.74 -9.99
CA CYS A 154 10.45 6.20 -10.04
C CYS A 154 9.74 6.81 -11.24
N THR A 155 9.83 6.20 -12.42
CA THR A 155 9.14 6.66 -13.63
C THR A 155 7.62 6.62 -13.46
N PHE A 156 7.10 5.60 -12.78
CA PHE A 156 5.69 5.48 -12.45
C PHE A 156 5.25 6.54 -11.43
N ILE A 157 5.91 6.60 -10.28
CA ILE A 157 5.56 7.47 -9.15
C ILE A 157 5.71 8.95 -9.51
N SER A 158 6.75 9.36 -10.25
CA SER A 158 7.01 10.78 -10.58
C SER A 158 5.90 11.43 -11.40
N LYS A 159 4.99 10.66 -11.97
CA LYS A 159 3.79 11.18 -12.66
C LYS A 159 2.68 11.61 -11.72
N LEU A 160 2.75 11.23 -10.44
CA LEU A 160 1.74 11.53 -9.44
C LEU A 160 1.97 12.93 -8.87
N LYS A 161 0.93 13.76 -8.88
CA LYS A 161 1.02 15.15 -8.39
C LYS A 161 1.11 15.23 -6.86
N GLY A 162 0.67 14.18 -6.17
CA GLY A 162 0.43 14.21 -4.74
C GLY A 162 -0.92 14.84 -4.39
N ASP A 163 -1.29 14.77 -3.12
CA ASP A 163 -2.51 15.33 -2.54
C ASP A 163 -2.28 15.66 -1.05
N ALA A 164 -3.35 15.84 -0.28
CA ALA A 164 -3.26 16.19 1.14
C ALA A 164 -2.59 15.12 2.02
N VAL A 165 -2.59 13.85 1.58
CA VAL A 165 -2.02 12.71 2.33
C VAL A 165 -0.79 12.11 1.65
N HIS A 166 -0.68 12.25 0.33
CA HIS A 166 0.44 11.71 -0.45
C HIS A 166 1.40 12.83 -0.85
N PRO A 167 2.69 12.76 -0.46
CA PRO A 167 3.69 13.65 -1.01
C PRO A 167 3.78 13.56 -2.54
N PRO A 168 4.25 14.62 -3.23
CA PRO A 168 4.45 14.58 -4.68
C PRO A 168 5.35 13.43 -5.12
N GLY A 169 5.01 12.78 -6.23
CA GLY A 169 5.74 11.63 -6.73
C GLY A 169 7.25 11.81 -6.93
N PRO A 170 7.75 12.97 -7.43
CA PRO A 170 9.18 13.23 -7.51
C PRO A 170 9.89 13.20 -6.15
N GLU A 171 9.26 13.73 -5.08
CA GLU A 171 9.78 13.71 -3.72
C GLU A 171 9.80 12.29 -3.15
N ARG A 172 8.72 11.53 -3.36
CA ARG A 172 8.66 10.10 -3.00
C ARG A 172 9.77 9.30 -3.69
N CYS A 173 9.96 9.51 -5.02
CA CYS A 173 11.02 8.85 -5.77
C CYS A 173 12.40 9.15 -5.20
N GLU A 174 12.70 10.41 -4.90
CA GLU A 174 14.00 10.81 -4.34
C GLU A 174 14.27 10.14 -2.99
N THR A 175 13.26 10.11 -2.12
CA THR A 175 13.33 9.45 -0.81
C THR A 175 13.57 7.95 -0.94
N MET A 176 12.81 7.28 -1.80
CA MET A 176 12.97 5.86 -2.07
C MET A 176 14.33 5.52 -2.69
N ARG A 177 14.82 6.33 -3.64
CA ARG A 177 16.12 6.14 -4.28
C ARG A 177 17.27 6.23 -3.29
N LYS A 178 17.27 7.23 -2.42
CA LYS A 178 18.26 7.36 -1.34
C LYS A 178 18.25 6.16 -0.40
N TYR A 179 17.04 5.67 -0.08
CA TYR A 179 16.91 4.50 0.78
C TYR A 179 17.40 3.23 0.09
N TYR A 180 17.03 3.01 -1.16
CA TYR A 180 17.51 1.89 -1.98
C TYR A 180 19.05 1.85 -2.02
N GLN A 181 19.70 2.98 -2.31
CA GLN A 181 21.16 3.08 -2.36
C GLN A 181 21.81 2.67 -1.05
N ARG A 182 21.23 3.06 0.09
CA ARG A 182 21.73 2.63 1.41
C ARG A 182 21.59 1.13 1.61
N LEU A 183 20.50 0.53 1.14
CA LEU A 183 20.29 -0.92 1.30
C LEU A 183 21.24 -1.76 0.44
N VAL A 184 21.53 -1.34 -0.78
CA VAL A 184 22.38 -2.09 -1.70
C VAL A 184 23.87 -1.75 -1.56
N GLY A 185 24.20 -0.57 -1.06
CA GLY A 185 25.57 -0.10 -0.81
C GLY A 185 26.12 -0.48 0.58
N ALA A 186 25.27 -0.94 1.50
CA ALA A 186 25.73 -1.46 2.79
C ALA A 186 26.48 -2.77 2.56
N PRO A 187 27.74 -2.94 3.05
CA PRO A 187 28.39 -4.22 3.01
C PRO A 187 27.49 -5.27 3.66
N ALA A 188 27.35 -6.41 3.00
CA ALA A 188 26.59 -7.53 3.55
C ALA A 188 27.06 -7.77 4.97
N GLN A 189 26.19 -7.57 5.97
CA GLN A 189 26.51 -7.96 7.33
C GLN A 189 26.78 -9.45 7.27
N GLN A 190 28.08 -9.81 7.34
CA GLN A 190 28.49 -11.17 7.54
C GLN A 190 27.78 -11.60 8.82
N ASN A 191 26.92 -12.61 8.72
CA ASN A 191 26.42 -13.32 9.87
C ASN A 191 27.64 -13.81 10.61
N VAL A 192 28.10 -13.06 11.60
CA VAL A 192 29.09 -13.51 12.56
C VAL A 192 28.38 -14.64 13.30
N ALA A 193 28.70 -15.86 12.90
CA ALA A 193 28.30 -17.04 13.65
C ALA A 193 28.67 -16.79 15.12
N ALA A 194 27.69 -16.92 15.99
CA ALA A 194 27.93 -16.80 17.42
C ALA A 194 29.11 -17.71 17.80
N PRO A 195 30.07 -17.22 18.59
CA PRO A 195 31.18 -18.06 19.01
C PRO A 195 30.64 -19.23 19.82
N SER A 196 30.72 -20.42 19.25
CA SER A 196 30.48 -21.69 19.94
C SER A 196 31.66 -22.00 20.85
N SER A 197 31.71 -21.35 22.00
CA SER A 197 32.59 -21.77 23.09
C SER A 197 31.79 -21.80 24.40
N LEU A 198 31.11 -22.89 24.62
CA LEU A 198 30.75 -23.30 25.96
C LEU A 198 32.05 -23.74 26.64
N PRO A 199 32.39 -23.22 27.83
CA PRO A 199 33.54 -23.71 28.60
C PRO A 199 33.22 -25.16 28.99
N GLN A 200 34.20 -26.08 28.69
CA GLN A 200 34.14 -27.45 29.15
C GLN A 200 34.19 -27.43 30.68
N ALA A 201 33.21 -28.07 31.29
CA ALA A 201 33.19 -28.33 32.72
C ALA A 201 34.41 -29.19 33.08
N GLN A 202 35.33 -28.68 33.87
CA GLN A 202 36.40 -29.46 34.49
C GLN A 202 35.78 -30.38 35.51
N THR A 203 35.87 -31.67 35.24
CA THR A 203 35.55 -32.73 36.21
C THR A 203 36.62 -32.69 37.32
N LEU A 204 36.22 -32.31 38.52
CA LEU A 204 37.00 -32.50 39.73
C LEU A 204 37.02 -34.00 40.02
N GLY A 205 38.24 -34.56 40.01
CA GLY A 205 38.48 -35.96 40.42
C GLY A 205 38.27 -36.14 41.94
N PRO A 206 38.03 -37.37 42.39
CA PRO A 206 37.73 -37.67 43.79
C PRO A 206 38.95 -37.47 44.68
N ALA A 207 38.74 -36.80 45.81
CA ALA A 207 39.74 -36.68 46.88
C ALA A 207 39.95 -38.07 47.55
N GLN A 208 41.24 -38.42 47.74
CA GLN A 208 41.65 -39.53 48.59
C GLN A 208 41.79 -39.04 50.05
#